data_dcc02f1645a6e1724aaf31075ae552a8
#
_entry.id   dcc02f1645a6e1724aaf31075ae552a8
#
_cell.length_a   1.000
_cell.length_b   1.000
_cell.length_c   1.000
_cell.angle_alpha   90.00
_cell.angle_beta   90.00
_cell.angle_gamma   90.00
#
_symmetry.space_group_name_H-M   'P 1'
#
loop_
_entity.id
_entity.type
_entity.pdbx_description
1 polymer ?
#
loop_
_entity_poly.entity_id
_entity_poly.type
_entity_poly.pdbx_seq_one_letter_code
_entity_poly.pdbx_strand_id
1 'polypeptide(L)'
;ISLVRRQTPDDIDMLESRDLVQFHCYDIIHPDNSPFEDRNRFVKHCVDQSSPYVHIVNTILCASDEDAKEIHAVNIECGFEGSILRTNDMYHQKRTHSLRKFKDFHDTEATITAWVEGKGKRVGTIGKFMAIDDDGNEFGMPVMDNFKYLQDNFKVMQGYVGKTATFTYFERTKAGSYRHPLFKCIRNYE
;
A
#
# COMPACT_ATOMS: atom_id res chain seq x y z
N ILE A 1 6.51 -7.11 -13.41
CA ILE A 1 5.39 -6.24 -13.84
C ILE A 1 5.77 -5.42 -15.07
N SER A 2 7.03 -4.96 -15.22
CA SER A 2 7.49 -4.20 -16.40
C SER A 2 7.36 -5.01 -17.68
N LEU A 3 7.72 -6.30 -17.65
CA LEU A 3 7.60 -7.21 -18.81
C LEU A 3 6.16 -7.35 -19.30
N VAL A 4 5.19 -7.49 -18.38
CA VAL A 4 3.76 -7.66 -18.73
C VAL A 4 3.14 -6.38 -19.31
N ARG A 5 3.68 -5.21 -19.00
CA ARG A 5 3.14 -3.90 -19.42
C ARG A 5 3.91 -3.22 -20.54
N ARG A 6 4.97 -3.85 -21.05
CA ARG A 6 5.77 -3.27 -22.13
C ARG A 6 4.95 -3.20 -23.41
N GLN A 7 4.81 -2.01 -24.00
CA GLN A 7 3.99 -1.80 -25.21
C GLN A 7 4.66 -2.30 -26.48
N THR A 8 5.99 -2.31 -26.50
CA THR A 8 6.81 -2.77 -27.64
C THR A 8 7.85 -3.76 -27.12
N PRO A 9 7.44 -5.02 -26.82
CA PRO A 9 8.37 -6.05 -26.36
C PRO A 9 9.27 -6.49 -27.53
N ASP A 10 10.54 -6.74 -27.24
CA ASP A 10 11.45 -7.43 -28.13
C ASP A 10 11.44 -8.96 -27.90
N ASP A 11 12.23 -9.71 -28.68
CA ASP A 11 12.28 -11.17 -28.57
C ASP A 11 12.82 -11.64 -27.20
N ILE A 12 13.71 -10.86 -26.58
CA ILE A 12 14.27 -11.15 -25.26
C ILE A 12 13.18 -10.96 -24.20
N ASP A 13 12.44 -9.86 -24.27
CA ASP A 13 11.30 -9.60 -23.37
C ASP A 13 10.24 -10.72 -23.45
N MET A 14 9.99 -11.22 -24.66
CA MET A 14 9.02 -12.32 -24.87
C MET A 14 9.51 -13.62 -24.24
N LEU A 15 10.80 -13.95 -24.37
CA LEU A 15 11.40 -15.12 -23.73
C LEU A 15 11.39 -14.99 -22.20
N GLU A 16 11.85 -13.86 -21.66
CA GLU A 16 11.83 -13.60 -20.22
C GLU A 16 10.40 -13.63 -19.66
N SER A 17 9.44 -13.05 -20.38
CA SER A 17 8.03 -13.07 -19.98
C SER A 17 7.49 -14.49 -19.87
N ARG A 18 7.82 -15.35 -20.84
CA ARG A 18 7.41 -16.75 -20.84
C ARG A 18 7.98 -17.52 -19.64
N ASP A 19 9.22 -17.22 -19.25
CA ASP A 19 9.92 -17.99 -18.22
C ASP A 19 9.67 -17.44 -16.81
N LEU A 20 9.40 -16.12 -16.65
CA LEU A 20 9.31 -15.46 -15.37
C LEU A 20 7.87 -15.06 -14.96
N VAL A 21 6.95 -14.88 -15.91
CA VAL A 21 5.59 -14.44 -15.58
C VAL A 21 4.76 -15.60 -15.05
N GLN A 22 4.24 -15.43 -13.85
CA GLN A 22 3.40 -16.41 -13.17
C GLN A 22 2.05 -15.78 -12.80
N PHE A 23 1.01 -16.60 -12.82
CA PHE A 23 -0.34 -16.22 -12.39
C PHE A 23 -0.61 -16.79 -11.00
N HIS A 24 -0.76 -15.92 -10.00
CA HIS A 24 -1.00 -16.29 -8.61
C HIS A 24 -2.48 -16.17 -8.27
N CYS A 25 -3.15 -17.32 -8.14
CA CYS A 25 -4.57 -17.41 -7.79
C CYS A 25 -4.75 -17.30 -6.28
N TYR A 26 -5.56 -16.35 -5.83
CA TYR A 26 -5.82 -16.11 -4.41
C TYR A 26 -7.32 -16.15 -4.04
N ASP A 27 -8.21 -16.16 -5.01
CA ASP A 27 -9.66 -16.25 -4.83
C ASP A 27 -10.36 -16.56 -6.15
N ILE A 28 -11.66 -16.89 -6.09
CA ILE A 28 -12.51 -17.13 -7.26
C ILE A 28 -13.90 -16.54 -7.00
N ILE A 29 -14.55 -16.08 -8.06
CA ILE A 29 -15.98 -15.77 -8.05
C ILE A 29 -16.74 -17.09 -8.25
N HIS A 30 -17.35 -17.61 -7.19
CA HIS A 30 -18.14 -18.84 -7.24
C HIS A 30 -19.63 -18.53 -7.44
N PRO A 31 -20.37 -19.30 -8.27
CA PRO A 31 -21.79 -19.05 -8.53
C PRO A 31 -22.66 -18.98 -7.27
N ASP A 32 -22.36 -19.83 -6.27
CA ASP A 32 -23.13 -19.91 -5.02
C ASP A 32 -22.75 -18.81 -4.01
N ASN A 33 -21.84 -17.90 -4.40
CA ASN A 33 -21.34 -16.85 -3.51
C ASN A 33 -20.95 -17.35 -2.11
N SER A 34 -20.28 -18.48 -2.05
CA SER A 34 -19.87 -19.15 -0.80
C SER A 34 -18.85 -18.36 -0.01
N PRO A 35 -18.68 -18.65 1.31
CA PRO A 35 -17.63 -18.06 2.14
C PRO A 35 -16.21 -18.28 1.59
N PHE A 36 -15.26 -17.46 2.01
CA PHE A 36 -13.89 -17.48 1.47
C PHE A 36 -13.21 -18.86 1.62
N GLU A 37 -13.39 -19.54 2.73
CA GLU A 37 -12.80 -20.85 2.97
C GLU A 37 -13.21 -21.88 1.92
N ASP A 38 -14.50 -21.92 1.56
CA ASP A 38 -15.01 -22.84 0.53
C ASP A 38 -14.49 -22.47 -0.86
N ARG A 39 -14.45 -21.16 -1.18
CA ARG A 39 -13.85 -20.67 -2.43
C ARG A 39 -12.35 -21.01 -2.52
N ASN A 40 -11.61 -20.85 -1.42
CA ASN A 40 -10.19 -21.19 -1.37
C ASN A 40 -9.96 -22.70 -1.57
N ARG A 41 -10.80 -23.53 -0.96
CA ARG A 41 -10.78 -24.99 -1.16
C ARG A 41 -11.06 -25.34 -2.62
N PHE A 42 -12.04 -24.67 -3.23
CA PHE A 42 -12.39 -24.86 -4.64
C PHE A 42 -11.24 -24.43 -5.57
N VAL A 43 -10.62 -23.29 -5.34
CA VAL A 43 -9.43 -22.84 -6.11
C VAL A 43 -8.32 -23.87 -6.03
N LYS A 44 -8.03 -24.41 -4.83
CA LYS A 44 -7.01 -25.45 -4.63
C LYS A 44 -7.32 -26.73 -5.43
N HIS A 45 -8.58 -27.03 -5.64
CA HIS A 45 -9.00 -28.19 -6.43
C HIS A 45 -8.92 -27.93 -7.94
N CYS A 46 -9.26 -26.72 -8.39
CA CYS A 46 -9.33 -26.38 -9.83
C CYS A 46 -7.98 -26.02 -10.44
N VAL A 47 -7.06 -25.47 -9.65
CA VAL A 47 -5.75 -25.06 -10.17
C VAL A 47 -4.85 -26.27 -10.32
N ASP A 48 -4.41 -26.50 -11.55
CA ASP A 48 -3.39 -27.51 -11.85
C ASP A 48 -2.03 -27.09 -11.27
N GLN A 49 -1.67 -27.71 -10.17
CA GLN A 49 -0.40 -27.43 -9.46
C GLN A 49 0.84 -27.95 -10.20
N SER A 50 0.66 -28.72 -11.27
CA SER A 50 1.78 -29.14 -12.14
C SER A 50 2.18 -28.06 -13.13
N SER A 51 1.36 -27.04 -13.34
CA SER A 51 1.66 -25.91 -14.21
C SER A 51 2.79 -25.05 -13.62
N PRO A 52 3.85 -24.76 -14.37
CA PRO A 52 4.90 -23.84 -13.92
C PRO A 52 4.46 -22.38 -13.90
N TYR A 53 3.30 -22.06 -14.49
CA TYR A 53 2.83 -20.69 -14.68
C TYR A 53 1.69 -20.29 -13.76
N VAL A 54 1.03 -21.24 -13.11
CA VAL A 54 -0.14 -20.96 -12.26
C VAL A 54 0.11 -21.49 -10.85
N HIS A 55 0.05 -20.60 -9.89
CA HIS A 55 0.30 -20.91 -8.49
C HIS A 55 -0.89 -20.50 -7.62
N ILE A 56 -1.09 -21.22 -6.52
CA ILE A 56 -2.06 -20.83 -5.50
C ILE A 56 -1.33 -20.00 -4.44
N VAL A 57 -1.90 -18.85 -4.11
CA VAL A 57 -1.39 -18.07 -2.97
C VAL A 57 -1.69 -18.82 -1.68
N ASN A 58 -0.65 -19.09 -0.90
CA ASN A 58 -0.82 -19.75 0.39
C ASN A 58 -1.68 -18.89 1.33
N THR A 59 -2.64 -19.54 1.98
CA THR A 59 -3.54 -18.92 2.94
C THR A 59 -3.45 -19.67 4.26
N ILE A 60 -3.14 -18.94 5.33
CA ILE A 60 -2.94 -19.44 6.67
C ILE A 60 -4.07 -18.93 7.55
N LEU A 61 -4.69 -19.80 8.32
CA LEU A 61 -5.68 -19.41 9.31
C LEU A 61 -4.99 -18.77 10.52
N CYS A 62 -5.41 -17.56 10.88
CA CYS A 62 -4.99 -16.88 12.10
C CYS A 62 -6.08 -17.00 13.15
N ALA A 63 -5.75 -17.40 14.36
CA ALA A 63 -6.68 -17.51 15.48
C ALA A 63 -6.74 -16.22 16.31
N SER A 64 -5.73 -15.35 16.21
CA SER A 64 -5.61 -14.10 16.96
C SER A 64 -4.95 -12.99 16.14
N ASP A 65 -4.98 -11.78 16.64
CA ASP A 65 -4.25 -10.63 16.09
C ASP A 65 -2.73 -10.83 16.23
N GLU A 66 -2.30 -11.54 17.27
CA GLU A 66 -0.89 -11.89 17.51
C GLU A 66 -0.38 -12.83 16.44
N ASP A 67 -1.13 -13.91 16.13
CA ASP A 67 -0.78 -14.84 15.04
C ASP A 67 -0.66 -14.09 13.71
N ALA A 68 -1.58 -13.16 13.44
CA ALA A 68 -1.56 -12.36 12.22
C ALA A 68 -0.30 -11.49 12.12
N LYS A 69 0.17 -10.92 13.24
CA LYS A 69 1.40 -10.12 13.30
C LYS A 69 2.65 -10.99 13.10
N GLU A 70 2.70 -12.17 13.72
CA GLU A 70 3.82 -13.11 13.56
C GLU A 70 3.95 -13.58 12.11
N ILE A 71 2.83 -13.98 11.48
CA ILE A 71 2.83 -14.39 10.07
C ILE A 71 3.20 -13.20 9.16
N HIS A 72 2.74 -11.98 9.49
CA HIS A 72 3.12 -10.79 8.76
C HIS A 72 4.63 -10.53 8.84
N ALA A 73 5.24 -10.64 10.01
CA ALA A 73 6.68 -10.48 10.19
C ALA A 73 7.46 -11.49 9.33
N VAL A 74 7.06 -12.76 9.33
CA VAL A 74 7.66 -13.79 8.45
C VAL A 74 7.52 -13.42 6.97
N ASN A 75 6.36 -12.90 6.55
CA ASN A 75 6.17 -12.47 5.16
C ASN A 75 7.11 -11.32 4.78
N ILE A 76 7.32 -10.34 5.68
CA ILE A 76 8.27 -9.25 5.46
C ILE A 76 9.71 -9.78 5.36
N GLU A 77 10.12 -10.68 6.25
CA GLU A 77 11.44 -11.34 6.20
C GLU A 77 11.66 -12.13 4.89
N CYS A 78 10.60 -12.74 4.35
CA CYS A 78 10.61 -13.39 3.04
C CYS A 78 10.64 -12.42 1.86
N GLY A 79 10.63 -11.10 2.09
CA GLY A 79 10.70 -10.07 1.05
C GLY A 79 9.35 -9.71 0.42
N PHE A 80 8.23 -10.11 1.02
CA PHE A 80 6.92 -9.63 0.59
C PHE A 80 6.67 -8.19 1.06
N GLU A 81 5.87 -7.45 0.30
CA GLU A 81 5.49 -6.05 0.59
C GLU A 81 4.57 -5.94 1.82
N GLY A 82 3.96 -7.03 2.22
CA GLY A 82 3.01 -7.11 3.32
C GLY A 82 2.09 -8.32 3.19
N SER A 83 1.02 -8.32 3.98
CA SER A 83 0.04 -9.40 4.03
C SER A 83 -1.34 -8.92 3.62
N ILE A 84 -2.19 -9.83 3.21
CA ILE A 84 -3.63 -9.59 3.01
C ILE A 84 -4.39 -10.37 4.07
N LEU A 85 -5.08 -9.67 4.95
CA LEU A 85 -5.99 -10.27 5.92
C LEU A 85 -7.38 -10.40 5.31
N ARG A 86 -8.01 -11.55 5.52
CA ARG A 86 -9.36 -11.84 5.05
C ARG A 86 -10.20 -12.41 6.16
N THR A 87 -11.47 -12.01 6.21
CA THR A 87 -12.50 -12.72 6.97
C THR A 87 -13.14 -13.79 6.11
N ASN A 88 -13.71 -14.82 6.76
CA ASN A 88 -14.44 -15.88 6.06
C ASN A 88 -15.83 -15.40 5.63
N ASP A 89 -15.86 -14.45 4.68
CA ASP A 89 -17.05 -13.78 4.20
C ASP A 89 -17.32 -14.12 2.71
N MET A 90 -18.50 -13.79 2.25
CA MET A 90 -18.90 -13.93 0.84
C MET A 90 -18.04 -13.05 -0.08
N TYR A 91 -18.03 -13.36 -1.38
CA TYR A 91 -17.30 -12.55 -2.35
C TYR A 91 -18.04 -11.24 -2.64
N HIS A 92 -17.36 -10.12 -2.49
CA HIS A 92 -17.86 -8.79 -2.81
C HIS A 92 -17.10 -8.17 -3.98
N GLN A 93 -17.79 -7.86 -5.09
CA GLN A 93 -17.21 -7.16 -6.25
C GLN A 93 -17.06 -5.64 -5.99
N LYS A 94 -16.76 -5.25 -4.77
CA LYS A 94 -16.57 -3.86 -4.33
C LYS A 94 -15.57 -3.80 -3.17
N ARG A 95 -15.17 -2.60 -2.78
CA ARG A 95 -14.39 -2.42 -1.55
C ARG A 95 -15.20 -2.90 -0.34
N THR A 96 -14.58 -3.75 0.47
CA THR A 96 -15.17 -4.34 1.66
C THR A 96 -14.15 -4.37 2.79
N HIS A 97 -14.64 -4.44 4.03
CA HIS A 97 -13.81 -4.66 5.21
C HIS A 97 -13.35 -6.12 5.37
N SER A 98 -13.95 -7.04 4.60
CA SER A 98 -13.58 -8.47 4.61
C SER A 98 -12.22 -8.75 3.98
N LEU A 99 -11.59 -7.75 3.34
CA LEU A 99 -10.25 -7.84 2.77
C LEU A 99 -9.47 -6.58 3.12
N ARG A 100 -8.40 -6.74 3.89
CA ARG A 100 -7.55 -5.65 4.38
C ARG A 100 -6.10 -5.89 4.03
N LYS A 101 -5.42 -4.83 3.59
CA LYS A 101 -3.96 -4.84 3.43
C LYS A 101 -3.32 -4.58 4.79
N PHE A 102 -2.39 -5.45 5.16
CA PHE A 102 -1.55 -5.28 6.33
C PHE A 102 -0.13 -4.95 5.85
N LYS A 103 0.32 -3.73 6.14
CA LYS A 103 1.61 -3.19 5.71
C LYS A 103 2.21 -2.38 6.83
N ASP A 104 3.52 -2.46 6.97
CA ASP A 104 4.26 -1.62 7.89
C ASP A 104 4.47 -0.23 7.30
N PHE A 105 4.37 0.77 8.16
CA PHE A 105 4.73 2.13 7.85
C PHE A 105 5.78 2.60 8.83
N HIS A 106 6.74 3.33 8.33
CA HIS A 106 7.82 3.93 9.12
C HIS A 106 7.54 5.41 9.32
N ASP A 107 7.94 5.93 10.46
CA ASP A 107 7.91 7.37 10.75
C ASP A 107 9.34 7.94 10.60
N THR A 108 9.42 9.13 10.03
CA THR A 108 10.67 9.93 10.03
C THR A 108 10.31 11.42 9.95
N GLU A 109 11.33 12.26 9.90
CA GLU A 109 11.17 13.72 9.98
C GLU A 109 11.71 14.40 8.73
N ALA A 110 11.14 15.57 8.42
CA ALA A 110 11.62 16.44 7.37
C ALA A 110 11.20 17.90 7.65
N THR A 111 11.95 18.85 7.12
CA THR A 111 11.63 20.26 7.21
C THR A 111 10.64 20.67 6.11
N ILE A 112 9.54 21.29 6.48
CA ILE A 112 8.55 21.81 5.53
C ILE A 112 9.14 23.04 4.82
N THR A 113 9.21 23.01 3.48
CA THR A 113 9.72 24.11 2.64
C THR A 113 8.63 24.95 2.03
N ALA A 114 7.48 24.34 1.76
CA ALA A 114 6.32 25.05 1.17
C ALA A 114 5.03 24.24 1.44
N TRP A 115 3.89 24.84 1.08
CA TRP A 115 2.60 24.16 1.06
C TRP A 115 1.91 24.34 -0.30
N VAL A 116 1.05 23.41 -0.63
CA VAL A 116 0.23 23.42 -1.84
C VAL A 116 -1.23 23.24 -1.45
N GLU A 117 -2.09 24.12 -1.95
CA GLU A 117 -3.53 24.04 -1.70
C GLU A 117 -4.15 22.80 -2.32
N GLY A 118 -5.17 22.26 -1.69
CA GLY A 118 -5.98 21.18 -2.22
C GLY A 118 -6.73 21.59 -3.49
N LYS A 119 -7.03 20.61 -4.37
CA LYS A 119 -7.75 20.85 -5.63
C LYS A 119 -9.19 20.34 -5.56
N GLY A 120 -10.05 20.90 -6.39
CA GLY A 120 -11.46 20.51 -6.51
C GLY A 120 -12.21 20.67 -5.19
N LYS A 121 -12.75 19.59 -4.65
CA LYS A 121 -13.49 19.60 -3.37
C LYS A 121 -12.63 19.95 -2.15
N ARG A 122 -11.30 20.01 -2.29
CA ARG A 122 -10.34 20.30 -1.21
C ARG A 122 -9.78 21.74 -1.28
N VAL A 123 -10.32 22.61 -2.11
CA VAL A 123 -9.97 24.04 -2.09
C VAL A 123 -10.25 24.61 -0.70
N GLY A 124 -9.40 25.51 -0.22
CA GLY A 124 -9.45 26.05 1.15
C GLY A 124 -8.83 25.12 2.21
N THR A 125 -8.05 24.11 1.80
CA THR A 125 -7.29 23.25 2.70
C THR A 125 -5.87 23.03 2.20
N ILE A 126 -4.95 22.59 3.09
CA ILE A 126 -3.64 22.13 2.65
C ILE A 126 -3.82 20.78 1.95
N GLY A 127 -3.46 20.70 0.68
CA GLY A 127 -3.43 19.45 -0.09
C GLY A 127 -2.20 18.62 0.20
N LYS A 128 -1.04 19.27 0.27
CA LYS A 128 0.25 18.65 0.64
C LYS A 128 1.24 19.71 1.14
N PHE A 129 2.17 19.28 1.97
CA PHE A 129 3.40 20.01 2.23
C PHE A 129 4.52 19.55 1.29
N MET A 130 5.36 20.46 0.84
CA MET A 130 6.66 20.16 0.27
C MET A 130 7.66 20.14 1.40
N ALA A 131 8.57 19.20 1.41
CA ALA A 131 9.54 19.03 2.46
C ALA A 131 10.89 18.59 1.92
N ILE A 132 11.92 18.82 2.71
CA ILE A 132 13.29 18.36 2.48
C ILE A 132 13.74 17.55 3.70
N ASP A 133 14.31 16.37 3.46
CA ASP A 133 14.92 15.56 4.54
C ASP A 133 16.37 15.96 4.80
N ASP A 134 17.00 15.33 5.80
CA ASP A 134 18.38 15.60 6.18
C ASP A 134 19.41 15.20 5.10
N ASP A 135 19.02 14.31 4.18
CA ASP A 135 19.84 13.90 3.03
C ASP A 135 19.69 14.87 1.83
N GLY A 136 18.84 15.90 1.95
CA GLY A 136 18.58 16.88 0.90
C GLY A 136 17.57 16.45 -0.15
N ASN A 137 16.81 15.35 0.07
CA ASN A 137 15.78 14.90 -0.87
C ASN A 137 14.51 15.74 -0.70
N GLU A 138 14.05 16.32 -1.80
CA GLU A 138 12.78 17.06 -1.82
C GLU A 138 11.62 16.14 -2.21
N PHE A 139 10.53 16.22 -1.46
CA PHE A 139 9.32 15.43 -1.73
C PHE A 139 8.06 16.12 -1.22
N GLY A 140 6.90 15.58 -1.64
CA GLY A 140 5.60 16.10 -1.20
C GLY A 140 4.93 15.15 -0.23
N MET A 141 4.46 15.66 0.92
CA MET A 141 3.69 14.94 1.94
C MET A 141 2.22 15.36 1.85
N PRO A 142 1.32 14.56 1.21
CA PRO A 142 -0.12 14.81 1.28
C PRO A 142 -0.61 14.90 2.72
N VAL A 143 -1.59 15.78 2.94
CA VAL A 143 -2.26 15.92 4.24
C VAL A 143 -3.60 15.23 4.19
N MET A 144 -3.80 14.23 5.04
CA MET A 144 -5.00 13.40 5.07
C MET A 144 -5.66 13.51 6.44
N ASP A 145 -6.74 14.31 6.50
CA ASP A 145 -7.53 14.48 7.71
C ASP A 145 -8.97 14.84 7.34
N ASN A 146 -9.84 14.99 8.36
CA ASN A 146 -11.20 15.45 8.17
C ASN A 146 -11.21 16.80 7.45
N PHE A 147 -12.05 16.95 6.42
CA PHE A 147 -12.12 18.16 5.59
C PHE A 147 -12.38 19.43 6.41
N LYS A 148 -13.33 19.37 7.36
CA LYS A 148 -13.67 20.51 8.20
C LYS A 148 -12.48 20.92 9.08
N TYR A 149 -11.78 19.95 9.68
CA TYR A 149 -10.59 20.23 10.47
C TYR A 149 -9.50 20.91 9.63
N LEU A 150 -9.25 20.43 8.42
CA LEU A 150 -8.26 21.02 7.51
C LEU A 150 -8.65 22.43 7.09
N GLN A 151 -9.94 22.70 6.86
CA GLN A 151 -10.47 24.01 6.50
C GLN A 151 -10.36 24.99 7.68
N ASP A 152 -10.76 24.59 8.87
CA ASP A 152 -10.70 25.41 10.08
C ASP A 152 -9.25 25.79 10.44
N ASN A 153 -8.30 24.89 10.17
CA ASN A 153 -6.88 25.06 10.46
C ASN A 153 -6.04 25.57 9.26
N PHE A 154 -6.64 25.90 8.13
CA PHE A 154 -5.91 26.24 6.90
C PHE A 154 -4.85 27.32 7.10
N LYS A 155 -5.21 28.45 7.75
CA LYS A 155 -4.29 29.55 8.03
C LYS A 155 -3.16 29.15 9.01
N VAL A 156 -3.50 28.37 10.02
CA VAL A 156 -2.51 27.87 11.00
C VAL A 156 -1.50 26.96 10.32
N MET A 157 -1.97 26.04 9.49
CA MET A 157 -1.14 25.07 8.78
C MET A 157 -0.23 25.73 7.73
N GLN A 158 -0.61 26.87 7.14
CA GLN A 158 0.28 27.67 6.28
C GLN A 158 1.52 28.14 7.02
N GLY A 159 1.41 28.42 8.33
CA GLY A 159 2.52 28.80 9.21
C GLY A 159 3.45 27.66 9.60
N TYR A 160 3.27 26.46 9.02
CA TYR A 160 4.16 25.32 9.30
C TYR A 160 5.42 25.31 8.42
N VAL A 161 5.53 26.18 7.45
CA VAL A 161 6.75 26.37 6.63
C VAL A 161 7.93 26.72 7.54
N GLY A 162 9.06 26.01 7.37
CA GLY A 162 10.26 26.12 8.20
C GLY A 162 10.24 25.24 9.46
N LYS A 163 9.12 24.54 9.76
CA LYS A 163 9.02 23.64 10.91
C LYS A 163 9.37 22.21 10.51
N THR A 164 9.88 21.45 11.48
CA THR A 164 10.06 20.00 11.34
C THR A 164 8.72 19.28 11.50
N ALA A 165 8.42 18.41 10.54
CA ALA A 165 7.24 17.57 10.55
C ALA A 165 7.64 16.10 10.65
N THR A 166 6.88 15.34 11.44
CA THR A 166 6.88 13.88 11.38
C THR A 166 5.94 13.45 10.25
N PHE A 167 6.39 12.52 9.44
CA PHE A 167 5.58 11.91 8.40
C PHE A 167 5.74 10.40 8.38
N THR A 168 4.72 9.70 7.89
CA THR A 168 4.77 8.25 7.68
C THR A 168 5.12 7.97 6.23
N TYR A 169 5.83 6.87 5.98
CA TYR A 169 6.11 6.37 4.63
C TYR A 169 6.15 4.84 4.62
N PHE A 170 5.98 4.24 3.47
CA PHE A 170 5.98 2.79 3.33
C PHE A 170 7.41 2.24 3.17
N GLU A 171 8.16 2.75 2.21
CA GLU A 171 9.56 2.35 1.95
C GLU A 171 10.32 3.47 1.23
N ARG A 172 11.64 3.37 1.17
CA ARG A 172 12.46 4.20 0.28
C ARG A 172 12.65 3.50 -1.07
N THR A 173 12.58 4.25 -2.16
CA THR A 173 12.94 3.77 -3.50
C THR A 173 14.45 3.65 -3.63
N LYS A 174 14.92 2.95 -4.68
CA LYS A 174 16.36 2.87 -4.99
C LYS A 174 17.01 4.24 -5.22
N ALA A 175 16.24 5.25 -5.60
CA ALA A 175 16.69 6.63 -5.78
C ALA A 175 16.61 7.47 -4.49
N GLY A 176 16.35 6.86 -3.33
CA GLY A 176 16.26 7.54 -2.03
C GLY A 176 14.95 8.26 -1.74
N SER A 177 14.01 8.32 -2.68
CA SER A 177 12.71 8.97 -2.49
C SER A 177 11.76 8.13 -1.62
N TYR A 178 10.77 8.75 -1.00
CA TYR A 178 9.79 8.08 -0.16
C TYR A 178 8.58 7.59 -0.96
N ARG A 179 8.14 6.36 -0.70
CA ARG A 179 6.87 5.83 -1.20
C ARG A 179 5.74 6.12 -0.22
N HIS A 180 4.66 6.70 -0.75
CA HIS A 180 3.45 7.05 0.01
C HIS A 180 3.71 7.89 1.26
N PRO A 181 4.52 8.96 1.18
CA PRO A 181 4.74 9.83 2.33
C PRO A 181 3.43 10.53 2.70
N LEU A 182 3.09 10.56 3.99
CA LEU A 182 1.90 11.24 4.52
C LEU A 182 2.29 12.09 5.72
N PHE A 183 1.90 13.35 5.72
CA PHE A 183 2.06 14.22 6.87
C PHE A 183 1.32 13.66 8.09
N LYS A 184 1.97 13.62 9.25
CA LYS A 184 1.41 13.14 10.50
C LYS A 184 1.18 14.29 11.49
N CYS A 185 2.22 15.00 11.85
CA CYS A 185 2.15 16.13 12.79
C CYS A 185 3.40 17.02 12.68
N ILE A 186 3.31 18.22 13.28
CA ILE A 186 4.48 19.05 13.52
C ILE A 186 5.20 18.51 14.75
N ARG A 187 6.51 18.43 14.67
CA ARG A 187 7.35 18.09 15.83
C ARG A 187 7.45 19.30 16.74
N ASN A 188 6.97 19.17 17.95
CA ASN A 188 7.19 20.14 19.02
C ASN A 188 8.33 19.57 19.88
N TYR A 189 9.48 20.24 19.86
CA TYR A 189 10.50 20.04 20.86
C TYR A 189 10.16 20.99 22.00
N GLU A 190 9.72 20.47 23.13
CA GLU A 190 9.81 21.15 24.40
C GLU A 190 11.15 20.83 25.07
#